data_46731f9fef7d5c383454e9fd08abab07
#
_entry.id   46731f9fef7d5c383454e9fd08abab07
#
_cell.length_a   1.000
_cell.length_b   1.000
_cell.length_c   1.000
_cell.angle_alpha   90.00
_cell.angle_beta   90.00
_cell.angle_gamma   90.00
#
_symmetry.space_group_name_H-M   'P 1'
#
loop_
_entity.id
_entity.type
_entity.pdbx_description
1 polymer ?
#
loop_
_entity_poly.entity_id
_entity_poly.type
_entity_poly.pdbx_seq_one_letter_code
_entity_poly.pdbx_strand_id
1 'polypeptide(L)'
;MTWYFARLLIEKITGFRSVISIYAALALIFLTNIHLPVFDYYYKERFISQPWHNITYIGMRLFAVLAIFYFIDLYKNYRERILWKNYFCILLLLLLSAGSKPNFFISFSAALFIALVVDFVRDDRRIENLKKYFIIGSTVFPSCVVLFLQTRILYPSGVSGQSGETGIMLVWFSNFFEIGIGMGIIKLFVCLTFPAVVFLVNKGGDRAGRFIVLYFLVSFFIAYVFQESGARKNDGNFFWGIQCAGYILFLFAFSYFIKNWKEGVPEKKVASVIYKILCVILVIAHIYSGLTYFNIIRQGALYFI
;
A
#
# COMPACT_ATOMS: atom_id res chain seq x y z
N MET A 1 13.16 -12.37 2.34
CA MET A 1 13.74 -11.01 2.30
C MET A 1 12.74 -9.92 2.69
N THR A 2 11.52 -9.87 2.16
CA THR A 2 10.54 -8.80 2.45
C THR A 2 10.30 -8.60 3.95
N TRP A 3 10.16 -9.67 4.74
CA TRP A 3 9.96 -9.59 6.18
C TRP A 3 11.13 -8.93 6.93
N TYR A 4 12.37 -9.16 6.48
CA TYR A 4 13.55 -8.54 7.07
C TYR A 4 13.54 -7.02 6.88
N PHE A 5 13.24 -6.55 5.67
CA PHE A 5 13.14 -5.12 5.39
C PHE A 5 11.89 -4.49 6.03
N ALA A 6 10.78 -5.23 6.14
CA ALA A 6 9.63 -4.81 6.92
C ALA A 6 9.99 -4.59 8.38
N ARG A 7 10.77 -5.49 8.98
CA ARG A 7 11.32 -5.33 10.34
C ARG A 7 12.16 -4.06 10.45
N LEU A 8 13.12 -3.85 9.53
CA LEU A 8 13.96 -2.64 9.55
C LEU A 8 13.13 -1.36 9.42
N LEU A 9 12.08 -1.39 8.61
CA LEU A 9 11.17 -0.25 8.47
C LEU A 9 10.36 -0.01 9.75
N ILE A 10 9.87 -1.06 10.41
CA ILE A 10 9.21 -0.96 11.73
C ILE A 10 10.18 -0.34 12.74
N GLU A 11 11.41 -0.85 12.84
CA GLU A 11 12.42 -0.34 13.76
C GLU A 11 12.75 1.14 13.48
N LYS A 12 12.78 1.54 12.22
CA LYS A 12 13.00 2.92 11.80
C LYS A 12 11.85 3.85 12.22
N ILE A 13 10.60 3.43 12.03
CA ILE A 13 9.42 4.23 12.38
C ILE A 13 9.26 4.34 13.90
N THR A 14 9.51 3.25 14.62
CA THR A 14 9.40 3.20 16.10
C THR A 14 10.57 3.88 16.81
N GLY A 15 11.72 3.96 16.17
CA GLY A 15 12.96 4.50 16.75
C GLY A 15 13.71 3.53 17.65
N PHE A 16 13.26 2.27 17.78
CA PHE A 16 13.93 1.28 18.63
C PHE A 16 13.93 -0.14 18.03
N ARG A 17 14.97 -0.89 18.34
CA ARG A 17 15.07 -2.32 18.02
C ARG A 17 14.32 -3.13 19.07
N SER A 18 13.51 -4.09 18.62
CA SER A 18 12.70 -4.91 19.52
C SER A 18 12.43 -6.29 18.91
N VAL A 19 12.35 -7.31 19.76
CA VAL A 19 11.87 -8.64 19.38
C VAL A 19 10.43 -8.55 18.86
N ILE A 20 9.63 -7.62 19.37
CA ILE A 20 8.27 -7.36 18.87
C ILE A 20 8.28 -6.95 17.39
N SER A 21 9.29 -6.21 16.93
CA SER A 21 9.43 -5.84 15.50
C SER A 21 9.63 -7.06 14.61
N ILE A 22 10.28 -8.11 15.12
CA ILE A 22 10.45 -9.39 14.40
C ILE A 22 9.09 -10.08 14.26
N TYR A 23 8.37 -10.23 15.38
CA TYR A 23 7.05 -10.87 15.36
C TYR A 23 6.03 -10.10 14.52
N ALA A 24 6.03 -8.78 14.59
CA ALA A 24 5.19 -7.93 13.75
C ALA A 24 5.52 -8.12 12.26
N ALA A 25 6.80 -8.16 11.88
CA ALA A 25 7.22 -8.38 10.51
C ALA A 25 6.85 -9.79 10.01
N LEU A 26 6.93 -10.79 10.88
CA LEU A 26 6.47 -12.16 10.56
C LEU A 26 4.95 -12.23 10.44
N ALA A 27 4.22 -11.59 11.36
CA ALA A 27 2.76 -11.49 11.30
C ALA A 27 2.28 -10.89 9.96
N LEU A 28 2.99 -9.87 9.44
CA LEU A 28 2.69 -9.27 8.14
C LEU A 28 2.74 -10.27 6.97
N ILE A 29 3.40 -11.42 7.10
CA ILE A 29 3.40 -12.47 6.07
C ILE A 29 2.01 -13.10 5.94
N PHE A 30 1.30 -13.26 7.06
CA PHE A 30 0.01 -13.92 7.13
C PHE A 30 -1.17 -12.95 7.21
N LEU A 31 -0.93 -11.65 7.15
CA LEU A 31 -2.00 -10.65 7.20
C LEU A 31 -2.81 -10.67 5.91
N THR A 32 -4.11 -10.85 6.08
CA THR A 32 -5.10 -10.71 5.00
C THR A 32 -6.39 -10.09 5.56
N ASN A 33 -7.38 -9.90 4.71
CA ASN A 33 -8.70 -9.42 5.13
C ASN A 33 -9.29 -10.35 6.19
N ILE A 34 -9.99 -9.78 7.19
CA ILE A 34 -10.73 -10.60 8.13
C ILE A 34 -11.84 -11.30 7.35
N HIS A 35 -11.85 -12.63 7.38
CA HIS A 35 -12.91 -13.40 6.81
C HIS A 35 -14.09 -13.47 7.78
N LEU A 36 -15.24 -13.01 7.32
CA LEU A 36 -16.50 -13.20 8.01
C LEU A 36 -17.26 -14.36 7.34
N PRO A 37 -17.63 -15.42 8.07
CA PRO A 37 -18.32 -16.58 7.49
C PRO A 37 -19.65 -16.28 6.79
N VAL A 38 -20.23 -15.11 7.06
CA VAL A 38 -21.44 -14.59 6.39
C VAL A 38 -21.17 -14.24 4.91
N PHE A 39 -19.91 -14.08 4.53
CA PHE A 39 -19.52 -13.77 3.16
C PHE A 39 -18.89 -15.01 2.54
N ASP A 40 -19.58 -15.65 1.60
CA ASP A 40 -19.15 -16.90 0.94
C ASP A 40 -17.84 -16.79 0.13
N TYR A 41 -17.19 -15.62 0.09
CA TYR A 41 -16.05 -15.32 -0.78
C TYR A 41 -14.81 -14.89 -0.02
N TYR A 42 -13.89 -15.82 0.24
CA TYR A 42 -12.58 -15.55 0.81
C TYR A 42 -11.68 -14.62 -0.05
N TYR A 43 -11.93 -14.52 -1.36
CA TYR A 43 -10.89 -14.13 -2.32
C TYR A 43 -11.24 -13.00 -3.27
N LYS A 44 -12.51 -12.66 -3.42
CA LYS A 44 -12.90 -11.54 -4.28
C LYS A 44 -12.60 -10.17 -3.66
N GLU A 45 -12.13 -10.16 -2.43
CA GLU A 45 -11.85 -8.94 -1.69
C GLU A 45 -10.39 -8.60 -1.78
N ARG A 46 -10.09 -7.76 -2.75
CA ARG A 46 -8.73 -7.49 -3.21
C ARG A 46 -8.03 -6.36 -2.48
N PHE A 47 -8.48 -5.97 -1.26
CA PHE A 47 -7.87 -4.85 -0.53
C PHE A 47 -6.55 -5.20 0.14
N ILE A 48 -6.49 -6.38 0.77
CA ILE A 48 -5.29 -6.89 1.42
C ILE A 48 -5.27 -8.39 1.20
N SER A 49 -4.42 -8.86 0.35
CA SER A 49 -4.17 -10.29 0.20
C SER A 49 -2.68 -10.55 0.22
N GLN A 50 -2.36 -11.80 0.54
CA GLN A 50 -1.00 -12.29 0.48
C GLN A 50 -0.91 -13.26 -0.71
N PRO A 51 -0.78 -12.74 -1.94
CA PRO A 51 -0.76 -13.57 -3.12
C PRO A 51 0.59 -14.28 -3.26
N TRP A 52 0.80 -15.29 -2.45
CA TRP A 52 2.04 -16.11 -2.50
C TRP A 52 2.26 -16.78 -3.85
N HIS A 53 1.22 -16.92 -4.67
CA HIS A 53 1.27 -17.48 -6.02
C HIS A 53 1.80 -16.50 -7.09
N ASN A 54 1.92 -15.21 -6.77
CA ASN A 54 2.34 -14.20 -7.76
C ASN A 54 3.73 -13.67 -7.47
N ILE A 55 4.73 -14.23 -8.17
CA ILE A 55 6.15 -13.92 -7.96
C ILE A 55 6.49 -12.46 -8.29
N THR A 56 5.85 -11.88 -9.32
CA THR A 56 6.10 -10.47 -9.70
C THR A 56 5.56 -9.50 -8.66
N TYR A 57 4.44 -9.84 -8.01
CA TYR A 57 3.92 -9.09 -6.87
C TYR A 57 4.86 -9.16 -5.67
N ILE A 58 5.40 -10.36 -5.37
CA ILE A 58 6.36 -10.54 -4.27
C ILE A 58 7.61 -9.68 -4.50
N GLY A 59 8.12 -9.66 -5.73
CA GLY A 59 9.23 -8.79 -6.13
C GLY A 59 8.90 -7.30 -5.99
N MET A 60 7.78 -6.87 -6.55
CA MET A 60 7.28 -5.48 -6.42
C MET A 60 7.16 -5.06 -4.96
N ARG A 61 6.58 -5.90 -4.09
CA ARG A 61 6.42 -5.60 -2.66
C ARG A 61 7.75 -5.43 -1.94
N LEU A 62 8.76 -6.22 -2.29
CA LEU A 62 10.10 -6.07 -1.76
C LEU A 62 10.67 -4.68 -2.09
N PHE A 63 10.61 -4.28 -3.35
CA PHE A 63 11.10 -2.97 -3.80
C PHE A 63 10.28 -1.84 -3.20
N ALA A 64 8.96 -2.01 -3.04
CA ALA A 64 8.08 -1.04 -2.41
C ALA A 64 8.47 -0.78 -0.94
N VAL A 65 8.70 -1.82 -0.15
CA VAL A 65 9.11 -1.68 1.26
C VAL A 65 10.45 -0.95 1.37
N LEU A 66 11.41 -1.30 0.51
CA LEU A 66 12.71 -0.61 0.45
C LEU A 66 12.58 0.84 -0.01
N ALA A 67 11.75 1.11 -1.03
CA ALA A 67 11.51 2.48 -1.50
C ALA A 67 10.93 3.34 -0.38
N ILE A 68 9.92 2.84 0.35
CA ILE A 68 9.33 3.53 1.49
C ILE A 68 10.35 3.73 2.63
N PHE A 69 11.25 2.76 2.87
CA PHE A 69 12.31 2.89 3.87
C PHE A 69 13.20 4.12 3.62
N TYR A 70 13.62 4.37 2.37
CA TYR A 70 14.40 5.54 2.01
C TYR A 70 13.56 6.80 1.85
N PHE A 71 12.31 6.65 1.39
CA PHE A 71 11.38 7.75 1.14
C PHE A 71 11.03 8.52 2.42
N ILE A 72 10.82 7.84 3.54
CA ILE A 72 10.44 8.50 4.80
C ILE A 72 11.42 9.62 5.15
N ASP A 73 12.72 9.36 5.12
CA ASP A 73 13.73 10.37 5.48
C ASP A 73 13.80 11.47 4.43
N LEU A 74 13.78 11.10 3.14
CA LEU A 74 13.80 12.07 2.07
C LEU A 74 12.59 13.00 2.17
N TYR A 75 11.38 12.44 2.34
CA TYR A 75 10.13 13.19 2.37
C TYR A 75 9.99 14.07 3.63
N LYS A 76 10.55 13.64 4.76
CA LYS A 76 10.58 14.46 5.98
C LYS A 76 11.50 15.68 5.86
N ASN A 77 12.63 15.52 5.18
CA ASN A 77 13.72 16.51 5.21
C ASN A 77 13.86 17.33 3.93
N TYR A 78 13.19 17.02 2.83
CA TYR A 78 13.50 17.61 1.53
C TYR A 78 13.35 19.12 1.47
N ARG A 79 12.51 19.75 2.29
CA ARG A 79 12.37 21.20 2.36
C ARG A 79 13.59 21.88 2.96
N GLU A 80 14.33 21.19 3.82
CA GLU A 80 15.56 21.68 4.44
C GLU A 80 16.77 21.28 3.58
N ARG A 81 16.94 19.98 3.38
CA ARG A 81 18.06 19.42 2.60
C ARG A 81 17.64 18.21 1.78
N ILE A 82 18.24 18.05 0.62
CA ILE A 82 18.08 16.84 -0.20
C ILE A 82 19.05 15.77 0.29
N LEU A 83 18.51 14.62 0.70
CA LEU A 83 19.30 13.44 1.04
C LEU A 83 19.59 12.63 -0.23
N TRP A 84 20.67 12.99 -0.93
CA TRP A 84 20.99 12.45 -2.26
C TRP A 84 21.08 10.91 -2.29
N LYS A 85 21.65 10.28 -1.25
CA LYS A 85 21.65 8.82 -1.14
C LYS A 85 20.23 8.26 -1.21
N ASN A 86 19.32 8.82 -0.45
CA ASN A 86 17.93 8.37 -0.41
C ASN A 86 17.23 8.64 -1.75
N TYR A 87 17.50 9.79 -2.37
CA TYR A 87 17.00 10.13 -3.70
C TYR A 87 17.36 9.07 -4.74
N PHE A 88 18.66 8.72 -4.87
CA PHE A 88 19.10 7.72 -5.84
C PHE A 88 18.61 6.31 -5.50
N CYS A 89 18.55 5.94 -4.21
CA CYS A 89 17.95 4.68 -3.80
C CYS A 89 16.48 4.58 -4.20
N ILE A 90 15.68 5.63 -3.97
CA ILE A 90 14.26 5.64 -4.35
C ILE A 90 14.11 5.54 -5.86
N LEU A 91 14.86 6.33 -6.62
CA LEU A 91 14.85 6.31 -8.08
C LEU A 91 15.10 4.90 -8.61
N LEU A 92 16.16 4.23 -8.13
CA LEU A 92 16.49 2.86 -8.54
C LEU A 92 15.39 1.86 -8.12
N LEU A 93 14.88 1.97 -6.89
CA LEU A 93 13.87 1.04 -6.37
C LEU A 93 12.52 1.20 -7.08
N LEU A 94 12.14 2.42 -7.46
CA LEU A 94 10.97 2.67 -8.30
C LEU A 94 11.14 2.05 -9.68
N LEU A 95 12.34 2.16 -10.26
CA LEU A 95 12.66 1.58 -11.56
C LEU A 95 12.58 0.04 -11.52
N LEU A 96 13.17 -0.60 -10.50
CA LEU A 96 13.10 -2.05 -10.30
C LEU A 96 11.67 -2.52 -10.03
N SER A 97 10.89 -1.74 -9.28
CA SER A 97 9.47 -2.03 -9.05
C SER A 97 8.66 -1.94 -10.34
N ALA A 98 8.86 -0.90 -11.15
CA ALA A 98 8.20 -0.74 -12.45
C ALA A 98 8.56 -1.89 -13.42
N GLY A 99 9.81 -2.35 -13.41
CA GLY A 99 10.26 -3.50 -14.19
C GLY A 99 9.70 -4.83 -13.71
N SER A 100 9.41 -4.99 -12.42
CA SER A 100 8.82 -6.20 -11.85
C SER A 100 7.29 -6.23 -12.04
N LYS A 101 6.60 -5.20 -11.52
CA LYS A 101 5.15 -4.96 -11.65
C LYS A 101 4.88 -3.48 -11.39
N PRO A 102 4.31 -2.73 -12.35
CA PRO A 102 4.28 -1.27 -12.27
C PRO A 102 3.29 -0.69 -11.25
N ASN A 103 2.44 -1.49 -10.65
CA ASN A 103 1.31 -1.03 -9.83
C ASN A 103 1.72 -0.21 -8.61
N PHE A 104 2.80 -0.59 -7.90
CA PHE A 104 3.33 0.22 -6.81
C PHE A 104 3.78 1.59 -7.34
N PHE A 105 4.57 1.59 -8.40
CA PHE A 105 5.09 2.81 -9.01
C PHE A 105 3.96 3.76 -9.45
N ILE A 106 2.94 3.25 -10.15
CA ILE A 106 1.81 4.06 -10.64
C ILE A 106 1.10 4.76 -9.48
N SER A 107 0.70 3.99 -8.47
CA SER A 107 -0.03 4.53 -7.32
C SER A 107 0.83 5.45 -6.45
N PHE A 108 2.10 5.09 -6.24
CA PHE A 108 3.05 5.90 -5.47
C PHE A 108 3.32 7.24 -6.14
N SER A 109 3.52 7.25 -7.47
CA SER A 109 3.80 8.47 -8.24
C SER A 109 2.61 9.44 -8.21
N ALA A 110 1.39 8.93 -8.36
CA ALA A 110 0.18 9.74 -8.25
C ALA A 110 0.01 10.31 -6.82
N ALA A 111 0.23 9.49 -5.79
CA ALA A 111 0.19 9.95 -4.40
C ALA A 111 1.28 10.99 -4.11
N LEU A 112 2.50 10.78 -4.63
CA LEU A 112 3.60 11.74 -4.49
C LEU A 112 3.27 13.07 -5.16
N PHE A 113 2.73 13.04 -6.37
CA PHE A 113 2.30 14.26 -7.07
C PHE A 113 1.29 15.05 -6.25
N ILE A 114 0.22 14.39 -5.76
CA ILE A 114 -0.80 15.03 -4.92
C ILE A 114 -0.17 15.61 -3.64
N ALA A 115 0.70 14.84 -2.97
CA ALA A 115 1.37 15.27 -1.76
C ALA A 115 2.26 16.50 -2.00
N LEU A 116 3.01 16.53 -3.11
CA LEU A 116 3.86 17.67 -3.47
C LEU A 116 3.04 18.92 -3.84
N VAL A 117 1.90 18.75 -4.51
CA VAL A 117 0.95 19.85 -4.79
C VAL A 117 0.39 20.43 -3.49
N VAL A 118 -0.08 19.57 -2.58
CA VAL A 118 -0.58 20.01 -1.26
C VAL A 118 0.52 20.69 -0.46
N ASP A 119 1.72 20.13 -0.47
CA ASP A 119 2.87 20.72 0.21
C ASP A 119 3.25 22.08 -0.38
N PHE A 120 3.24 22.22 -1.72
CA PHE A 120 3.50 23.47 -2.41
C PHE A 120 2.46 24.55 -2.07
N VAL A 121 1.17 24.21 -2.08
CA VAL A 121 0.10 25.17 -1.75
C VAL A 121 0.19 25.65 -0.31
N ARG A 122 0.62 24.79 0.62
CA ARG A 122 0.70 25.07 2.05
C ARG A 122 2.06 25.64 2.49
N ASP A 123 3.03 25.74 1.60
CA ASP A 123 4.38 26.23 1.92
C ASP A 123 4.47 27.75 1.71
N ASP A 124 4.69 28.50 2.77
CA ASP A 124 4.88 29.95 2.70
C ASP A 124 6.13 30.32 1.89
N ARG A 125 7.13 29.44 1.87
CA ARG A 125 8.39 29.59 1.09
C ARG A 125 8.37 28.78 -0.21
N ARG A 126 7.22 28.59 -0.81
CA ARG A 126 7.02 27.73 -1.99
C ARG A 126 7.93 28.06 -3.18
N ILE A 127 8.19 29.33 -3.43
CA ILE A 127 9.05 29.77 -4.54
C ILE A 127 10.50 29.40 -4.25
N GLU A 128 11.00 29.63 -3.04
CA GLU A 128 12.37 29.27 -2.63
C GLU A 128 12.57 27.75 -2.68
N ASN A 129 11.55 26.99 -2.34
CA ASN A 129 11.58 25.53 -2.32
C ASN A 129 11.22 24.88 -3.67
N LEU A 130 10.86 25.64 -4.70
CA LEU A 130 10.38 25.13 -5.99
C LEU A 130 11.34 24.09 -6.60
N LYS A 131 12.64 24.37 -6.61
CA LYS A 131 13.68 23.44 -7.09
C LYS A 131 13.64 22.11 -6.32
N LYS A 132 13.39 22.14 -5.01
CA LYS A 132 13.34 20.93 -4.16
C LYS A 132 12.12 20.08 -4.48
N TYR A 133 10.95 20.69 -4.76
CA TYR A 133 9.75 19.99 -5.23
C TYR A 133 10.02 19.26 -6.56
N PHE A 134 10.66 19.92 -7.52
CA PHE A 134 11.04 19.29 -8.79
C PHE A 134 12.05 18.16 -8.61
N ILE A 135 13.06 18.32 -7.74
CA ILE A 135 14.02 17.26 -7.44
C ILE A 135 13.31 16.03 -6.88
N ILE A 136 12.38 16.19 -5.90
CA ILE A 136 11.65 15.05 -5.35
C ILE A 136 10.74 14.43 -6.42
N GLY A 137 10.01 15.25 -7.18
CA GLY A 137 9.18 14.78 -8.29
C GLY A 137 9.96 14.03 -9.36
N SER A 138 11.21 14.41 -9.64
CA SER A 138 12.01 13.76 -10.67
C SER A 138 12.43 12.32 -10.33
N THR A 139 12.29 11.88 -9.07
CA THR A 139 12.54 10.47 -8.70
C THR A 139 11.71 9.48 -9.49
N VAL A 140 10.53 9.88 -9.97
CA VAL A 140 9.61 9.01 -10.72
C VAL A 140 9.90 8.99 -12.23
N PHE A 141 10.66 9.96 -12.75
CA PHE A 141 10.82 10.16 -14.19
C PHE A 141 11.40 8.95 -14.94
N PRO A 142 12.50 8.29 -14.50
CA PRO A 142 13.02 7.12 -15.21
C PRO A 142 12.03 5.97 -15.28
N SER A 143 11.24 5.77 -14.23
CA SER A 143 10.21 4.74 -14.19
C SER A 143 9.02 5.07 -15.11
N CYS A 144 8.70 6.36 -15.30
CA CYS A 144 7.72 6.79 -16.31
C CYS A 144 8.15 6.41 -17.72
N VAL A 145 9.45 6.59 -18.05
CA VAL A 145 9.99 6.20 -19.35
C VAL A 145 9.87 4.69 -19.55
N VAL A 146 10.25 3.88 -18.55
CA VAL A 146 10.14 2.42 -18.63
C VAL A 146 8.67 2.00 -18.78
N LEU A 147 7.76 2.58 -18.01
CA LEU A 147 6.33 2.28 -18.12
C LEU A 147 5.79 2.63 -19.51
N PHE A 148 6.18 3.78 -20.05
CA PHE A 148 5.80 4.19 -21.42
C PHE A 148 6.28 3.17 -22.46
N LEU A 149 7.54 2.72 -22.38
CA LEU A 149 8.08 1.71 -23.30
C LEU A 149 7.35 0.37 -23.14
N GLN A 150 7.11 -0.08 -21.91
CA GLN A 150 6.34 -1.30 -21.64
C GLN A 150 4.92 -1.20 -22.22
N THR A 151 4.27 -0.06 -22.08
CA THR A 151 2.92 0.15 -22.62
C THR A 151 2.92 0.06 -24.15
N ARG A 152 3.91 0.62 -24.83
CA ARG A 152 4.03 0.53 -26.28
C ARG A 152 4.26 -0.90 -26.78
N ILE A 153 4.97 -1.72 -26.02
CA ILE A 153 5.23 -3.12 -26.34
C ILE A 153 4.01 -4.00 -26.06
N LEU A 154 3.38 -3.80 -24.89
CA LEU A 154 2.28 -4.65 -24.43
C LEU A 154 0.92 -4.26 -25.03
N TYR A 155 0.75 -2.99 -25.41
CA TYR A 155 -0.50 -2.44 -25.95
C TYR A 155 -0.21 -1.66 -27.23
N PRO A 156 0.21 -2.33 -28.31
CA PRO A 156 0.60 -1.66 -29.56
C PRO A 156 -0.56 -0.89 -30.22
N SER A 157 -1.81 -1.31 -30.00
CA SER A 157 -3.02 -0.63 -30.49
C SER A 157 -3.38 0.64 -29.68
N GLY A 158 -2.62 0.95 -28.59
CA GLY A 158 -2.86 2.10 -27.75
C GLY A 158 -3.91 1.86 -26.66
N VAL A 159 -4.34 2.95 -26.02
CA VAL A 159 -5.42 2.94 -25.03
C VAL A 159 -6.74 3.11 -25.79
N SER A 160 -7.29 2.02 -26.30
CA SER A 160 -8.59 2.03 -26.95
C SER A 160 -9.62 1.27 -26.12
N GLY A 161 -10.75 1.91 -25.86
CA GLY A 161 -11.87 1.30 -25.12
C GLY A 161 -12.78 0.45 -26.00
N GLN A 162 -12.33 0.02 -27.19
CA GLN A 162 -13.16 -0.78 -28.08
C GLN A 162 -13.16 -2.26 -27.67
N SER A 163 -14.33 -2.86 -27.76
CA SER A 163 -14.55 -4.27 -27.39
C SER A 163 -13.69 -5.19 -28.29
N GLY A 164 -12.79 -5.93 -27.65
CA GLY A 164 -11.93 -6.94 -28.31
C GLY A 164 -10.45 -6.63 -28.30
N GLU A 165 -10.03 -5.36 -28.16
CA GLU A 165 -8.62 -4.98 -28.08
C GLU A 165 -8.12 -4.89 -26.63
N THR A 166 -6.87 -5.28 -26.43
CA THR A 166 -6.21 -5.16 -25.13
C THR A 166 -5.83 -3.69 -24.88
N GLY A 167 -6.45 -3.06 -23.90
CA GLY A 167 -6.24 -1.66 -23.55
C GLY A 167 -6.56 -1.38 -22.09
N ILE A 168 -6.69 -0.11 -21.72
CA ILE A 168 -7.11 0.34 -20.39
C ILE A 168 -8.42 1.11 -20.56
N MET A 169 -9.41 0.75 -19.77
CA MET A 169 -10.73 1.38 -19.77
C MET A 169 -11.06 1.99 -18.41
N LEU A 170 -11.90 3.02 -18.43
CA LEU A 170 -12.46 3.64 -17.23
C LEU A 170 -13.75 2.90 -16.85
N VAL A 171 -13.81 2.40 -15.62
CA VAL A 171 -14.97 1.63 -15.11
C VAL A 171 -15.72 2.36 -13.98
N TRP A 172 -15.23 3.47 -13.49
CA TRP A 172 -15.88 4.37 -12.52
C TRP A 172 -16.56 3.63 -11.38
N PHE A 173 -15.81 2.77 -10.65
CA PHE A 173 -16.32 2.01 -9.52
C PHE A 173 -17.40 0.97 -9.85
N SER A 174 -17.61 0.59 -11.13
CA SER A 174 -18.62 -0.42 -11.47
C SER A 174 -18.44 -1.72 -10.69
N ASN A 175 -17.21 -2.23 -10.61
CA ASN A 175 -16.89 -3.45 -9.88
C ASN A 175 -17.15 -3.34 -8.36
N PHE A 176 -17.12 -2.13 -7.80
CA PHE A 176 -17.48 -1.89 -6.40
C PHE A 176 -19.00 -1.88 -6.22
N PHE A 177 -19.71 -1.31 -7.18
CA PHE A 177 -21.16 -1.23 -7.15
C PHE A 177 -21.84 -2.56 -7.49
N GLU A 178 -21.21 -3.43 -8.27
CA GLU A 178 -21.73 -4.77 -8.59
C GLU A 178 -21.93 -5.65 -7.35
N ILE A 179 -21.10 -5.49 -6.32
CA ILE A 179 -21.27 -6.20 -5.04
C ILE A 179 -22.27 -5.53 -4.09
N GLY A 180 -22.83 -4.39 -4.49
CA GLY A 180 -23.68 -3.54 -3.66
C GLY A 180 -22.88 -2.60 -2.77
N ILE A 181 -23.26 -1.31 -2.74
CA ILE A 181 -22.54 -0.24 -2.01
C ILE A 181 -22.38 -0.58 -0.53
N GLY A 182 -23.46 -1.05 0.13
CA GLY A 182 -23.42 -1.41 1.54
C GLY A 182 -22.42 -2.52 1.84
N MET A 183 -22.41 -3.57 1.01
CA MET A 183 -21.48 -4.68 1.14
C MET A 183 -20.04 -4.23 0.88
N GLY A 184 -19.79 -3.44 -0.14
CA GLY A 184 -18.46 -2.88 -0.42
C GLY A 184 -17.93 -2.06 0.75
N ILE A 185 -18.74 -1.23 1.38
CA ILE A 185 -18.38 -0.44 2.57
C ILE A 185 -18.07 -1.36 3.75
N ILE A 186 -18.91 -2.34 4.05
CA ILE A 186 -18.67 -3.29 5.15
C ILE A 186 -17.35 -4.03 4.94
N LYS A 187 -17.10 -4.53 3.73
CA LYS A 187 -15.85 -5.20 3.38
C LYS A 187 -14.63 -4.30 3.57
N LEU A 188 -14.69 -3.06 3.11
CA LEU A 188 -13.63 -2.07 3.30
C LEU A 188 -13.36 -1.84 4.79
N PHE A 189 -14.40 -1.66 5.60
CA PHE A 189 -14.27 -1.48 7.05
C PHE A 189 -13.59 -2.69 7.70
N VAL A 190 -14.09 -3.89 7.43
CA VAL A 190 -13.55 -5.13 8.01
C VAL A 190 -12.07 -5.31 7.62
N CYS A 191 -11.71 -5.03 6.36
CA CYS A 191 -10.33 -5.10 5.90
C CYS A 191 -9.41 -4.09 6.58
N LEU A 192 -9.90 -2.89 6.88
CA LEU A 192 -9.09 -1.79 7.37
C LEU A 192 -9.25 -1.52 8.87
N THR A 193 -10.01 -2.35 9.61
CA THR A 193 -10.35 -2.04 11.01
C THR A 193 -9.10 -1.83 11.88
N PHE A 194 -8.09 -2.71 11.78
CA PHE A 194 -6.86 -2.53 12.56
C PHE A 194 -6.11 -1.24 12.20
N PRO A 195 -5.72 -0.98 10.94
CA PRO A 195 -5.06 0.28 10.61
C PRO A 195 -5.94 1.50 10.90
N ALA A 196 -7.25 1.43 10.67
CA ALA A 196 -8.17 2.53 10.96
C ALA A 196 -8.14 2.92 12.44
N VAL A 197 -8.27 1.95 13.35
CA VAL A 197 -8.20 2.18 14.81
C VAL A 197 -6.86 2.80 15.19
N VAL A 198 -5.75 2.27 14.66
CA VAL A 198 -4.42 2.79 14.97
C VAL A 198 -4.22 4.22 14.45
N PHE A 199 -4.58 4.49 13.21
CA PHE A 199 -4.42 5.82 12.62
C PHE A 199 -5.36 6.86 13.25
N LEU A 200 -6.58 6.49 13.65
CA LEU A 200 -7.49 7.37 14.38
C LEU A 200 -6.89 7.79 15.73
N VAL A 201 -6.38 6.83 16.51
CA VAL A 201 -5.73 7.11 17.81
C VAL A 201 -4.49 8.00 17.63
N ASN A 202 -3.74 7.81 16.55
CA ASN A 202 -2.54 8.61 16.24
C ASN A 202 -2.85 9.89 15.42
N LYS A 203 -4.11 10.29 15.27
CA LYS A 203 -4.54 11.49 14.50
C LYS A 203 -3.93 11.53 13.09
N GLY A 204 -3.93 10.38 12.40
CA GLY A 204 -3.34 10.22 11.08
C GLY A 204 -1.83 9.98 11.07
N GLY A 205 -1.18 9.92 12.23
CA GLY A 205 0.26 9.73 12.34
C GLY A 205 1.09 10.97 11.98
N ASP A 206 2.38 10.76 11.79
CA ASP A 206 3.30 11.81 11.35
C ASP A 206 3.13 12.11 9.82
N ARG A 207 3.97 12.98 9.28
CA ARG A 207 3.93 13.35 7.85
C ARG A 207 4.05 12.13 6.92
N ALA A 208 4.89 11.16 7.28
CA ALA A 208 5.03 9.93 6.52
C ALA A 208 3.78 9.05 6.62
N GLY A 209 3.19 8.91 7.82
CA GLY A 209 1.94 8.17 8.01
C GLY A 209 0.79 8.75 7.18
N ARG A 210 0.63 10.07 7.18
CA ARG A 210 -0.38 10.74 6.33
C ARG A 210 -0.15 10.49 4.84
N PHE A 211 1.11 10.47 4.39
CA PHE A 211 1.45 10.09 3.02
C PHE A 211 1.05 8.64 2.71
N ILE A 212 1.27 7.70 3.63
CA ILE A 212 0.88 6.29 3.42
C ILE A 212 -0.64 6.13 3.35
N VAL A 213 -1.39 6.87 4.15
CA VAL A 213 -2.87 6.91 4.02
C VAL A 213 -3.27 7.45 2.64
N LEU A 214 -2.67 8.56 2.19
CA LEU A 214 -2.91 9.11 0.86
C LEU A 214 -2.55 8.09 -0.24
N TYR A 215 -1.41 7.43 -0.13
CA TYR A 215 -0.98 6.39 -1.08
C TYR A 215 -1.99 5.24 -1.14
N PHE A 216 -2.53 4.80 -0.01
CA PHE A 216 -3.58 3.79 0.02
C PHE A 216 -4.86 4.27 -0.67
N LEU A 217 -5.34 5.48 -0.37
CA LEU A 217 -6.53 6.06 -1.00
C LEU A 217 -6.38 6.23 -2.51
N VAL A 218 -5.21 6.68 -2.98
CA VAL A 218 -4.91 6.79 -4.41
C VAL A 218 -4.86 5.42 -5.06
N SER A 219 -4.25 4.43 -4.41
CA SER A 219 -4.23 3.05 -4.91
C SER A 219 -5.64 2.44 -4.99
N PHE A 220 -6.49 2.73 -4.00
CA PHE A 220 -7.89 2.34 -4.00
C PHE A 220 -8.63 2.97 -5.19
N PHE A 221 -8.49 4.27 -5.37
CA PHE A 221 -9.11 4.98 -6.49
C PHE A 221 -8.68 4.39 -7.83
N ILE A 222 -7.37 4.21 -8.05
CA ILE A 222 -6.84 3.63 -9.29
C ILE A 222 -7.40 2.23 -9.54
N ALA A 223 -7.48 1.38 -8.50
CA ALA A 223 -7.96 0.00 -8.62
C ALA A 223 -9.43 -0.10 -9.04
N TYR A 224 -10.25 0.88 -8.65
CA TYR A 224 -11.69 0.88 -8.95
C TYR A 224 -12.11 1.78 -10.11
N VAL A 225 -11.22 2.66 -10.57
CA VAL A 225 -11.49 3.54 -11.72
C VAL A 225 -10.95 2.96 -13.02
N PHE A 226 -9.85 2.19 -12.96
CA PHE A 226 -9.21 1.64 -14.14
C PHE A 226 -9.30 0.11 -14.18
N GLN A 227 -9.54 -0.43 -15.36
CA GLN A 227 -9.55 -1.86 -15.65
C GLN A 227 -8.87 -2.11 -17.00
N GLU A 228 -8.23 -3.26 -17.16
CA GLU A 228 -7.79 -3.70 -18.49
C GLU A 228 -9.01 -4.16 -19.32
N SER A 229 -8.92 -4.01 -20.64
CA SER A 229 -9.93 -4.50 -21.60
C SER A 229 -9.44 -5.74 -22.34
N GLY A 230 -10.31 -6.33 -23.16
CA GLY A 230 -9.99 -7.51 -23.96
C GLY A 230 -9.71 -8.76 -23.12
N ALA A 231 -8.76 -9.57 -23.54
CA ALA A 231 -8.41 -10.84 -22.92
C ALA A 231 -7.94 -10.69 -21.45
N ARG A 232 -7.46 -9.52 -21.07
CA ARG A 232 -6.94 -9.22 -19.71
C ARG A 232 -7.95 -8.59 -18.77
N LYS A 233 -9.20 -8.41 -19.20
CA LYS A 233 -10.26 -7.76 -18.41
C LYS A 233 -10.40 -8.35 -17.01
N ASN A 234 -10.27 -9.66 -16.87
CA ASN A 234 -10.47 -10.38 -15.61
C ASN A 234 -9.18 -10.59 -14.80
N ASP A 235 -8.01 -10.17 -15.29
CA ASP A 235 -6.73 -10.35 -14.59
C ASP A 235 -6.64 -9.51 -13.30
N GLY A 236 -7.44 -8.45 -13.20
CA GLY A 236 -7.50 -7.58 -12.03
C GLY A 236 -6.17 -6.90 -11.73
N ASN A 237 -5.40 -6.57 -12.76
CA ASN A 237 -4.04 -6.08 -12.60
C ASN A 237 -3.94 -4.79 -11.77
N PHE A 238 -4.91 -3.87 -11.87
CA PHE A 238 -4.89 -2.63 -11.07
C PHE A 238 -5.08 -2.87 -9.56
N PHE A 239 -5.67 -4.00 -9.16
CA PHE A 239 -5.81 -4.35 -7.74
C PHE A 239 -4.50 -4.69 -7.04
N TRP A 240 -3.43 -5.03 -7.76
CA TRP A 240 -2.12 -5.26 -7.16
C TRP A 240 -1.55 -4.02 -6.47
N GLY A 241 -1.92 -2.84 -6.95
CA GLY A 241 -1.53 -1.56 -6.34
C GLY A 241 -2.13 -1.39 -4.94
N ILE A 242 -3.43 -1.62 -4.79
CA ILE A 242 -4.11 -1.48 -3.49
C ILE A 242 -3.67 -2.56 -2.50
N GLN A 243 -3.36 -3.79 -2.97
CA GLN A 243 -2.82 -4.84 -2.10
C GLN A 243 -1.44 -4.46 -1.55
N CYS A 244 -0.58 -3.88 -2.39
CA CYS A 244 0.72 -3.39 -1.95
C CYS A 244 0.58 -2.21 -0.98
N ALA A 245 -0.32 -1.28 -1.27
CA ALA A 245 -0.59 -0.13 -0.41
C ALA A 245 -1.18 -0.57 0.93
N GLY A 246 -2.08 -1.54 0.93
CA GLY A 246 -2.63 -2.16 2.15
C GLY A 246 -1.54 -2.79 3.01
N TYR A 247 -0.63 -3.56 2.41
CA TYR A 247 0.51 -4.13 3.13
C TYR A 247 1.36 -3.06 3.82
N ILE A 248 1.68 -1.98 3.11
CA ILE A 248 2.46 -0.86 3.66
C ILE A 248 1.66 -0.11 4.74
N LEU A 249 0.35 0.08 4.55
CA LEU A 249 -0.53 0.70 5.55
C LEU A 249 -0.54 -0.11 6.86
N PHE A 250 -0.64 -1.45 6.78
CA PHE A 250 -0.55 -2.32 7.95
C PHE A 250 0.82 -2.25 8.63
N LEU A 251 1.89 -2.19 7.85
CA LEU A 251 3.24 -2.05 8.38
C LEU A 251 3.38 -0.78 9.23
N PHE A 252 2.86 0.34 8.76
CA PHE A 252 2.83 1.59 9.53
C PHE A 252 1.91 1.50 10.75
N ALA A 253 0.74 0.89 10.61
CA ALA A 253 -0.17 0.66 11.73
C ALA A 253 0.51 -0.17 12.83
N PHE A 254 1.20 -1.26 12.48
CA PHE A 254 2.00 -2.03 13.44
C PHE A 254 3.07 -1.18 14.10
N SER A 255 3.77 -0.35 13.33
CA SER A 255 4.82 0.51 13.88
C SER A 255 4.26 1.48 14.92
N TYR A 256 3.15 2.15 14.61
CA TYR A 256 2.49 3.05 15.56
C TYR A 256 1.88 2.31 16.74
N PHE A 257 1.31 1.12 16.54
CA PHE A 257 0.80 0.29 17.62
C PHE A 257 1.92 -0.11 18.60
N ILE A 258 3.08 -0.58 18.10
CA ILE A 258 4.25 -0.93 18.91
C ILE A 258 4.77 0.29 19.68
N LYS A 259 4.81 1.46 19.03
CA LYS A 259 5.21 2.70 19.66
C LYS A 259 4.27 3.06 20.81
N ASN A 260 2.95 3.04 20.56
CA ASN A 260 1.93 3.30 21.58
C ASN A 260 1.93 2.25 22.71
N TRP A 261 2.32 1.01 22.41
CA TRP A 261 2.43 -0.03 23.43
C TRP A 261 3.52 0.30 24.45
N LYS A 262 4.65 0.82 23.98
CA LYS A 262 5.81 1.18 24.82
C LYS A 262 5.66 2.54 25.50
N GLU A 263 5.32 3.56 24.75
CA GLU A 263 5.29 4.94 25.22
C GLU A 263 3.97 5.30 25.90
N GLY A 264 2.94 4.48 25.73
CA GLY A 264 1.57 4.77 26.13
C GLY A 264 0.83 5.62 25.09
N VAL A 265 -0.50 5.59 25.20
CA VAL A 265 -1.37 6.50 24.44
C VAL A 265 -1.56 7.76 25.28
N PRO A 266 -1.49 8.97 24.70
CA PRO A 266 -1.58 10.23 25.46
C PRO A 266 -2.89 10.45 26.23
N GLU A 267 -3.85 9.52 26.13
CA GLU A 267 -5.18 9.60 26.72
C GLU A 267 -5.32 8.75 28.00
N LYS A 268 -6.49 8.84 28.65
CA LYS A 268 -6.80 8.17 29.92
C LYS A 268 -6.39 6.70 29.94
N LYS A 269 -5.83 6.21 31.07
CA LYS A 269 -5.33 4.83 31.25
C LYS A 269 -6.30 3.73 30.78
N VAL A 270 -7.59 3.87 31.03
CA VAL A 270 -8.62 2.91 30.62
C VAL A 270 -8.76 2.84 29.10
N ALA A 271 -8.79 3.99 28.42
CA ALA A 271 -8.84 4.05 26.95
C ALA A 271 -7.61 3.39 26.32
N SER A 272 -6.43 3.55 26.94
CA SER A 272 -5.19 2.89 26.48
C SER A 272 -5.26 1.37 26.58
N VAL A 273 -5.86 0.82 27.65
CA VAL A 273 -6.02 -0.64 27.82
C VAL A 273 -7.00 -1.20 26.79
N ILE A 274 -8.17 -0.56 26.63
CA ILE A 274 -9.18 -0.96 25.64
C ILE A 274 -8.59 -0.94 24.23
N TYR A 275 -7.88 0.13 23.87
CA TYR A 275 -7.19 0.24 22.57
C TYR A 275 -6.23 -0.93 22.33
N LYS A 276 -5.38 -1.26 23.31
CA LYS A 276 -4.40 -2.35 23.19
C LYS A 276 -5.09 -3.70 23.00
N ILE A 277 -6.12 -4.00 23.80
CA ILE A 277 -6.89 -5.23 23.70
C ILE A 277 -7.56 -5.32 22.31
N LEU A 278 -8.24 -4.26 21.89
CA LEU A 278 -8.89 -4.21 20.57
C LEU A 278 -7.89 -4.46 19.44
N CYS A 279 -6.75 -3.78 19.45
CA CYS A 279 -5.72 -3.97 18.43
C CYS A 279 -5.19 -5.40 18.40
N VAL A 280 -4.96 -6.03 19.55
CA VAL A 280 -4.54 -7.45 19.61
C VAL A 280 -5.59 -8.38 19.02
N ILE A 281 -6.87 -8.21 19.38
CA ILE A 281 -7.97 -9.01 18.84
C ILE A 281 -8.03 -8.87 17.31
N LEU A 282 -7.95 -7.64 16.79
CA LEU A 282 -7.98 -7.38 15.34
C LEU A 282 -6.79 -8.01 14.61
N VAL A 283 -5.58 -7.92 15.18
CA VAL A 283 -4.39 -8.56 14.61
C VAL A 283 -4.54 -10.08 14.56
N ILE A 284 -5.03 -10.69 15.65
CA ILE A 284 -5.28 -12.13 15.70
C ILE A 284 -6.30 -12.53 14.62
N ALA A 285 -7.39 -11.78 14.46
CA ALA A 285 -8.41 -12.05 13.44
C ALA A 285 -7.83 -11.98 12.01
N HIS A 286 -6.99 -10.97 11.71
CA HIS A 286 -6.32 -10.85 10.42
C HIS A 286 -5.33 -12.00 10.17
N ILE A 287 -4.56 -12.41 11.19
CA ILE A 287 -3.61 -13.54 11.06
C ILE A 287 -4.36 -14.86 10.88
N TYR A 288 -5.41 -15.09 11.66
CA TYR A 288 -6.23 -16.30 11.54
C TYR A 288 -6.81 -16.45 10.13
N SER A 289 -7.37 -15.37 9.58
CA SER A 289 -7.86 -15.35 8.20
C SER A 289 -6.75 -15.62 7.18
N GLY A 290 -5.56 -15.08 7.39
CA GLY A 290 -4.42 -15.34 6.52
C GLY A 290 -3.91 -16.78 6.58
N LEU A 291 -3.88 -17.38 7.75
CA LEU A 291 -3.51 -18.79 7.90
C LEU A 291 -4.54 -19.71 7.23
N THR A 292 -5.82 -19.40 7.34
CA THR A 292 -6.89 -20.11 6.64
C THR A 292 -6.71 -20.00 5.13
N TYR A 293 -6.47 -18.77 4.63
CA TYR A 293 -6.18 -18.54 3.21
C TYR A 293 -4.93 -19.32 2.75
N PHE A 294 -3.84 -19.28 3.51
CA PHE A 294 -2.64 -20.05 3.20
C PHE A 294 -2.93 -21.57 3.10
N ASN A 295 -3.72 -22.11 4.01
CA ASN A 295 -4.09 -23.51 3.99
C ASN A 295 -4.88 -23.90 2.73
N ILE A 296 -5.79 -23.03 2.30
CA ILE A 296 -6.57 -23.26 1.06
C ILE A 296 -5.66 -23.25 -0.16
N ILE A 297 -4.72 -22.28 -0.25
CA ILE A 297 -3.72 -22.26 -1.32
C ILE A 297 -2.89 -23.55 -1.34
N ARG A 298 -2.45 -24.02 -0.17
CA ARG A 298 -1.69 -25.26 -0.04
C ARG A 298 -2.46 -26.48 -0.54
N GLN A 299 -3.78 -26.48 -0.39
CA GLN A 299 -4.66 -27.56 -0.87
C GLN A 299 -4.95 -27.49 -2.37
N GLY A 300 -4.38 -26.55 -3.12
CA GLY A 300 -4.58 -26.40 -4.56
C GLY A 300 -5.94 -25.81 -4.95
N ALA A 301 -6.72 -25.31 -4.00
CA ALA A 301 -8.07 -24.79 -4.24
C ALA A 301 -8.10 -23.43 -4.97
N LEU A 302 -6.95 -22.88 -5.36
CA LEU A 302 -6.83 -21.61 -6.12
C LEU A 302 -7.39 -21.66 -7.55
N TYR A 303 -7.57 -22.86 -8.11
CA TYR A 303 -8.04 -23.00 -9.50
C TYR A 303 -9.56 -22.80 -9.66
N PHE A 304 -10.29 -22.57 -8.57
CA PHE A 304 -11.74 -22.42 -8.57
C PHE A 304 -12.24 -21.04 -8.13
N ILE A 305 -11.33 -20.03 -8.18
CA ILE A 305 -11.65 -18.69 -7.64
C ILE A 305 -11.55 -17.64 -8.74
#